data_43d8b2d5ccb0c589bf39f2ed1d973c55
#
_entry.id   43d8b2d5ccb0c589bf39f2ed1d973c55
#
_cell.length_a   1.000
_cell.length_b   1.000
_cell.length_c   1.000
_cell.angle_alpha   90.00
_cell.angle_beta   90.00
_cell.angle_gamma   90.00
#
_symmetry.space_group_name_H-M   'P 1'
#
loop_
_entity.id
_entity.type
_entity.pdbx_description
1 polymer ?
#
loop_
_entity_poly.entity_id
_entity_poly.type
_entity_poly.pdbx_seq_one_letter_code
_entity_poly.pdbx_strand_id
1 'polypeptide(L)'
;RRIRPNELNTRRTLTVNSFYMDQFEVRNIDWREYQNWLTSVYAQVAPEKIEAARPDINAWTKGLGDNEPFLMNYFTHPSFNEYPIVCVSWEQATAYCAWRSDRANEIRLIRAGAIQAPDFDAIARMTSLEAVEEAVFTSKKFFTGQQDNLAKTYAGMFPDFRLPSEDEWEFAAYARKSTDAEGKIRAYP
;
A
#
# COMPACT_ATOMS: atom_id res chain seq x y z
N ARG A 1 -18.48 -0.39 20.32
CA ARG A 1 -19.77 0.36 20.26
C ARG A 1 -20.84 -0.67 19.94
N ARG A 2 -21.85 -0.89 20.81
CA ARG A 2 -22.98 -1.79 20.49
C ARG A 2 -23.82 -1.12 19.41
N ILE A 3 -23.88 -1.74 18.21
CA ILE A 3 -24.79 -1.33 17.13
C ILE A 3 -26.22 -1.52 17.63
N ARG A 4 -27.02 -0.48 17.57
CA ARG A 4 -28.45 -0.57 17.94
C ARG A 4 -29.20 -1.31 16.83
N PRO A 5 -30.12 -2.24 17.15
CA PRO A 5 -30.83 -3.03 16.15
C PRO A 5 -31.59 -2.24 15.07
N ASN A 6 -31.90 -0.97 15.35
CA ASN A 6 -32.63 -0.09 14.42
C ASN A 6 -31.73 0.63 13.41
N GLU A 7 -30.40 0.56 13.52
CA GLU A 7 -29.48 1.16 12.55
C GLU A 7 -29.25 0.26 11.32
N LEU A 8 -29.64 -1.01 11.41
CA LEU A 8 -29.42 -2.02 10.35
C LEU A 8 -30.49 -1.99 9.22
N ASN A 9 -31.50 -1.14 9.29
CA ASN A 9 -32.66 -1.22 8.39
C ASN A 9 -32.87 0.01 7.50
N THR A 10 -31.95 0.96 7.46
CA THR A 10 -32.00 2.06 6.49
C THR A 10 -31.30 1.62 5.21
N ARG A 11 -32.09 1.29 4.17
CA ARG A 11 -31.54 1.13 2.81
C ARG A 11 -30.93 2.43 2.37
N ARG A 12 -29.60 2.49 2.34
CA ARG A 12 -28.84 3.60 1.82
C ARG A 12 -28.45 3.26 0.38
N THR A 13 -28.86 4.08 -0.56
CA THR A 13 -28.38 3.97 -1.95
C THR A 13 -27.10 4.78 -2.05
N LEU A 14 -26.01 4.14 -2.42
CA LEU A 14 -24.72 4.77 -2.64
C LEU A 14 -24.33 4.63 -4.11
N THR A 15 -23.71 5.65 -4.65
CA THR A 15 -23.09 5.60 -5.97
C THR A 15 -21.59 5.46 -5.77
N VAL A 16 -21.04 4.32 -6.20
CA VAL A 16 -19.61 4.07 -6.21
C VAL A 16 -19.11 4.25 -7.63
N ASN A 17 -18.15 5.15 -7.84
CA ASN A 17 -17.51 5.32 -9.13
C ASN A 17 -16.67 4.10 -9.48
N SER A 18 -16.38 3.90 -10.77
CA SER A 18 -15.47 2.84 -11.22
C SER A 18 -14.09 3.00 -10.58
N PHE A 19 -13.55 1.92 -10.04
CA PHE A 19 -12.23 1.88 -9.43
C PHE A 19 -11.54 0.55 -9.73
N TYR A 20 -10.23 0.52 -9.56
CA TYR A 20 -9.44 -0.70 -9.58
C TYR A 20 -9.09 -1.09 -8.15
N MET A 21 -9.12 -2.37 -7.87
CA MET A 21 -8.75 -2.94 -6.58
C MET A 21 -7.87 -4.17 -6.81
N ASP A 22 -6.84 -4.34 -5.98
CA ASP A 22 -6.05 -5.56 -6.00
C ASP A 22 -6.94 -6.77 -5.69
N GLN A 23 -6.63 -7.90 -6.30
CA GLN A 23 -7.39 -9.13 -6.09
C GLN A 23 -7.16 -9.72 -4.70
N PHE A 24 -6.00 -9.47 -4.12
CA PHE A 24 -5.57 -9.95 -2.82
C PHE A 24 -5.08 -8.79 -1.97
N GLU A 25 -5.06 -8.99 -0.65
CA GLU A 25 -4.41 -8.08 0.28
C GLU A 25 -2.91 -7.97 -0.03
N VAL A 26 -2.31 -6.86 0.41
CA VAL A 26 -0.85 -6.68 0.35
C VAL A 26 -0.18 -7.78 1.15
N ARG A 27 0.77 -8.49 0.53
CA ARG A 27 1.43 -9.67 1.12
C ARG A 27 2.66 -9.27 1.93
N ASN A 28 3.11 -10.17 2.79
CA ASN A 28 4.34 -9.99 3.54
C ASN A 28 5.57 -9.77 2.64
N ILE A 29 5.62 -10.43 1.46
CA ILE A 29 6.72 -10.22 0.51
C ILE A 29 6.71 -8.81 -0.07
N ASP A 30 5.53 -8.27 -0.40
CA ASP A 30 5.38 -6.92 -0.96
C ASP A 30 5.77 -5.86 0.09
N TRP A 31 5.40 -6.10 1.36
CA TRP A 31 5.79 -5.21 2.45
C TRP A 31 7.28 -5.23 2.74
N ARG A 32 7.93 -6.39 2.65
CA ARG A 32 9.39 -6.51 2.78
C ARG A 32 10.12 -5.80 1.64
N GLU A 33 9.59 -5.84 0.42
CA GLU A 33 10.14 -5.07 -0.69
C GLU A 33 10.14 -3.57 -0.36
N TYR A 34 9.03 -3.05 0.17
CA TYR A 34 8.94 -1.68 0.66
C TYR A 34 9.99 -1.37 1.74
N GLN A 35 10.10 -2.22 2.76
CA GLN A 35 11.10 -2.05 3.84
C GLN A 35 12.53 -2.12 3.31
N ASN A 36 12.83 -3.03 2.39
CA ASN A 36 14.15 -3.14 1.76
C ASN A 36 14.48 -1.89 0.94
N TRP A 37 13.51 -1.37 0.21
CA TRP A 37 13.68 -0.13 -0.51
C TRP A 37 13.98 1.04 0.44
N LEU A 38 13.21 1.19 1.52
CA LEU A 38 13.47 2.21 2.55
C LEU A 38 14.88 2.08 3.13
N THR A 39 15.30 0.85 3.39
CA THR A 39 16.66 0.57 3.91
C THR A 39 17.72 0.98 2.90
N SER A 40 17.56 0.64 1.63
CA SER A 40 18.52 1.00 0.57
C SER A 40 18.66 2.51 0.37
N VAL A 41 17.60 3.26 0.66
CA VAL A 41 17.56 4.72 0.43
C VAL A 41 17.89 5.50 1.69
N TYR A 42 17.37 5.11 2.85
CA TYR A 42 17.36 5.97 4.04
C TYR A 42 18.22 5.48 5.20
N ALA A 43 18.91 4.34 5.09
CA ALA A 43 19.66 3.77 6.22
C ALA A 43 20.69 4.74 6.83
N GLN A 44 21.30 5.58 6.01
CA GLN A 44 22.34 6.53 6.44
C GLN A 44 21.79 7.86 6.97
N VAL A 45 20.64 8.30 6.43
CA VAL A 45 20.20 9.70 6.59
C VAL A 45 18.89 9.85 7.37
N ALA A 46 18.04 8.82 7.41
CA ALA A 46 16.73 8.86 8.07
C ALA A 46 16.29 7.46 8.53
N PRO A 47 17.02 6.78 9.43
CA PRO A 47 16.69 5.43 9.88
C PRO A 47 15.30 5.34 10.56
N GLU A 48 14.77 6.43 11.08
CA GLU A 48 13.43 6.52 11.65
C GLU A 48 12.32 6.21 10.62
N LYS A 49 12.54 6.46 9.33
CA LYS A 49 11.59 6.08 8.27
C LYS A 49 11.49 4.56 8.12
N ILE A 50 12.59 3.85 8.35
CA ILE A 50 12.64 2.37 8.30
C ILE A 50 11.90 1.80 9.51
N GLU A 51 12.16 2.35 10.70
CA GLU A 51 11.47 1.93 11.92
C GLU A 51 9.97 2.20 11.84
N ALA A 52 9.56 3.34 11.29
CA ALA A 52 8.16 3.69 11.09
C ALA A 52 7.41 2.71 10.18
N ALA A 53 8.11 1.99 9.29
CA ALA A 53 7.52 0.99 8.40
C ALA A 53 7.47 -0.42 9.01
N ARG A 54 7.94 -0.62 10.25
CA ARG A 54 7.89 -1.94 10.90
C ARG A 54 6.50 -2.25 11.43
N PRO A 55 5.94 -3.43 11.12
CA PRO A 55 4.71 -3.89 11.74
C PRO A 55 4.87 -4.03 13.26
N ASP A 56 3.82 -3.76 14.03
CA ASP A 56 3.81 -3.98 15.49
C ASP A 56 3.63 -5.47 15.80
N ILE A 57 4.75 -6.20 15.86
CA ILE A 57 4.73 -7.63 16.18
C ILE A 57 4.08 -7.93 17.53
N ASN A 58 4.09 -6.99 18.47
CA ASN A 58 3.48 -7.18 19.78
C ASN A 58 1.95 -7.21 19.73
N ALA A 59 1.35 -6.84 18.59
CA ALA A 59 -0.10 -6.98 18.42
C ALA A 59 -0.55 -8.44 18.57
N TRP A 60 0.29 -9.41 18.23
CA TRP A 60 0.04 -10.85 18.45
C TRP A 60 -0.05 -11.25 19.91
N THR A 61 0.65 -10.54 20.81
CA THR A 61 0.63 -10.82 22.25
C THR A 61 -0.64 -10.37 22.93
N LYS A 62 -1.40 -9.48 22.29
CA LYS A 62 -2.66 -8.93 22.82
C LYS A 62 -3.86 -9.86 22.56
N GLY A 63 -3.68 -10.92 21.79
CA GLY A 63 -4.72 -11.88 21.46
C GLY A 63 -4.87 -12.98 22.51
N LEU A 64 -5.95 -13.75 22.39
CA LEU A 64 -6.18 -14.94 23.20
C LEU A 64 -5.48 -16.13 22.55
N GLY A 65 -4.54 -16.76 23.24
CA GLY A 65 -3.88 -17.99 22.82
C GLY A 65 -2.37 -17.89 22.69
N ASP A 66 -1.74 -19.03 22.40
CA ASP A 66 -0.30 -19.15 22.16
C ASP A 66 0.03 -18.78 20.72
N ASN A 67 0.43 -17.54 20.51
CA ASN A 67 0.77 -16.99 19.19
C ASN A 67 2.29 -16.96 18.95
N GLU A 68 3.10 -17.59 19.78
CA GLU A 68 4.56 -17.53 19.72
C GLU A 68 5.13 -17.91 18.35
N PRO A 69 4.63 -18.94 17.62
CA PRO A 69 5.10 -19.25 16.27
C PRO A 69 4.90 -18.11 15.27
N PHE A 70 3.80 -17.36 15.38
CA PHE A 70 3.54 -16.21 14.53
C PHE A 70 4.42 -15.02 14.89
N LEU A 71 4.64 -14.76 16.19
CA LEU A 71 5.56 -13.71 16.65
C LEU A 71 6.96 -13.86 16.04
N MET A 72 7.47 -15.08 16.00
CA MET A 72 8.83 -15.35 15.54
C MET A 72 8.95 -15.39 14.01
N ASN A 73 7.92 -15.85 13.30
CA ASN A 73 8.08 -16.30 11.93
C ASN A 73 7.21 -15.55 10.91
N TYR A 74 6.09 -14.97 11.31
CA TYR A 74 5.08 -14.48 10.36
C TYR A 74 5.63 -13.45 9.35
N PHE A 75 6.49 -12.54 9.79
CA PHE A 75 7.03 -11.48 8.93
C PHE A 75 8.35 -11.85 8.24
N THR A 76 8.99 -12.93 8.65
CA THR A 76 10.36 -13.27 8.23
C THR A 76 10.48 -14.59 7.49
N HIS A 77 9.69 -15.59 7.87
CA HIS A 77 9.82 -16.94 7.31
C HIS A 77 9.19 -17.02 5.91
N PRO A 78 9.86 -17.66 4.92
CA PRO A 78 9.38 -17.74 3.53
C PRO A 78 7.99 -18.36 3.36
N SER A 79 7.58 -19.27 4.23
CA SER A 79 6.25 -19.89 4.17
C SER A 79 5.10 -18.91 4.32
N PHE A 80 5.36 -17.73 4.90
CA PHE A 80 4.37 -16.66 5.06
C PHE A 80 4.49 -15.54 4.02
N ASN A 81 5.32 -15.71 2.99
CA ASN A 81 5.52 -14.68 1.96
C ASN A 81 4.23 -14.22 1.32
N GLU A 82 3.38 -15.17 0.96
CA GLU A 82 2.10 -14.92 0.26
C GLU A 82 0.93 -14.61 1.21
N TYR A 83 1.18 -14.60 2.53
CA TYR A 83 0.17 -14.25 3.51
C TYR A 83 0.02 -12.73 3.61
N PRO A 84 -1.18 -12.23 3.97
CA PRO A 84 -1.43 -10.80 4.05
C PRO A 84 -0.58 -10.13 5.12
N ILE A 85 -0.13 -8.92 4.86
CA ILE A 85 0.50 -8.09 5.90
C ILE A 85 -0.54 -7.74 6.97
N VAL A 86 -0.16 -7.90 8.23
CA VAL A 86 -0.98 -7.59 9.41
C VAL A 86 -0.17 -6.76 10.41
N CYS A 87 -0.81 -6.28 11.47
CA CYS A 87 -0.16 -5.49 12.52
C CYS A 87 0.46 -4.18 12.01
N VAL A 88 -0.11 -3.61 10.96
CA VAL A 88 0.25 -2.31 10.40
C VAL A 88 -0.83 -1.27 10.73
N SER A 89 -0.41 -0.02 10.99
CA SER A 89 -1.33 1.08 11.22
C SER A 89 -1.89 1.63 9.91
N TRP A 90 -2.92 2.47 10.02
CA TRP A 90 -3.48 3.18 8.87
C TRP A 90 -2.45 4.10 8.20
N GLU A 91 -1.61 4.77 9.01
CA GLU A 91 -0.54 5.65 8.54
C GLU A 91 0.51 4.86 7.76
N GLN A 92 0.90 3.69 8.28
CA GLN A 92 1.83 2.79 7.61
C GLN A 92 1.27 2.30 6.27
N ALA A 93 0.02 1.87 6.24
CA ALA A 93 -0.65 1.42 5.02
C ALA A 93 -0.77 2.56 4.00
N THR A 94 -1.05 3.79 4.44
CA THR A 94 -1.10 4.96 3.57
C THR A 94 0.27 5.31 3.00
N ALA A 95 1.33 5.24 3.81
CA ALA A 95 2.70 5.46 3.37
C ALA A 95 3.15 4.41 2.34
N TYR A 96 2.77 3.15 2.54
CA TYR A 96 2.98 2.09 1.55
C TYR A 96 2.28 2.39 0.22
N CYS A 97 1.03 2.85 0.24
CA CYS A 97 0.29 3.21 -0.97
C CYS A 97 0.99 4.34 -1.74
N ALA A 98 1.47 5.37 -1.04
CA ALA A 98 2.22 6.47 -1.65
C ALA A 98 3.53 5.96 -2.28
N TRP A 99 4.31 5.16 -1.55
CA TRP A 99 5.52 4.53 -2.08
C TRP A 99 5.23 3.67 -3.32
N ARG A 100 4.21 2.84 -3.28
CA ARG A 100 3.81 1.98 -4.41
C ARG A 100 3.43 2.81 -5.64
N SER A 101 2.74 3.93 -5.45
CA SER A 101 2.39 4.87 -6.52
C SER A 101 3.63 5.41 -7.21
N ASP A 102 4.60 5.85 -6.43
CA ASP A 102 5.86 6.37 -6.96
C ASP A 102 6.64 5.29 -7.70
N ARG A 103 6.78 4.08 -7.13
CA ARG A 103 7.54 2.98 -7.77
C ARG A 103 6.88 2.50 -9.06
N ALA A 104 5.56 2.37 -9.10
CA ALA A 104 4.83 1.97 -10.30
C ALA A 104 5.02 2.99 -11.43
N ASN A 105 4.92 4.27 -11.12
CA ASN A 105 5.12 5.34 -12.07
C ASN A 105 6.59 5.48 -12.51
N GLU A 106 7.54 5.36 -11.60
CA GLU A 106 8.97 5.34 -11.91
C GLU A 106 9.33 4.26 -12.93
N ILE A 107 8.94 3.01 -12.67
CA ILE A 107 9.18 1.88 -13.57
C ILE A 107 8.60 2.17 -14.96
N ARG A 108 7.41 2.75 -15.03
CA ARG A 108 6.77 3.11 -16.28
C ARG A 108 7.55 4.16 -17.06
N LEU A 109 8.03 5.21 -16.39
CA LEU A 109 8.83 6.27 -16.99
C LEU A 109 10.21 5.76 -17.44
N ILE A 110 10.84 4.89 -16.67
CA ILE A 110 12.10 4.21 -17.07
C ILE A 110 11.88 3.39 -18.33
N ARG A 111 10.81 2.58 -18.39
CA ARG A 111 10.48 1.78 -19.57
C ARG A 111 10.16 2.62 -20.81
N ALA A 112 9.62 3.81 -20.60
CA ALA A 112 9.37 4.78 -21.68
C ALA A 112 10.62 5.58 -22.07
N GLY A 113 11.75 5.39 -21.40
CA GLY A 113 12.99 6.16 -21.63
C GLY A 113 12.91 7.63 -21.19
N ALA A 114 11.94 7.99 -20.35
CA ALA A 114 11.73 9.36 -19.89
C ALA A 114 12.63 9.74 -18.71
N ILE A 115 12.99 8.78 -17.90
CA ILE A 115 13.95 8.92 -16.80
C ILE A 115 14.90 7.73 -16.79
N GLN A 116 16.03 7.90 -16.13
CA GLN A 116 16.96 6.81 -15.88
C GLN A 116 16.61 6.08 -14.58
N ALA A 117 17.00 4.81 -14.50
CA ALA A 117 16.90 4.06 -13.25
C ALA A 117 17.76 4.70 -12.15
N PRO A 118 17.31 4.71 -10.89
CA PRO A 118 18.09 5.25 -9.79
C PRO A 118 19.39 4.44 -9.57
N ASP A 119 20.47 5.14 -9.27
CA ASP A 119 21.72 4.53 -8.83
C ASP A 119 21.68 4.39 -7.30
N PHE A 120 21.23 3.23 -6.82
CA PHE A 120 21.14 2.96 -5.37
C PHE A 120 22.50 2.95 -4.68
N ASP A 121 23.58 2.60 -5.38
CA ASP A 121 24.94 2.66 -4.81
C ASP A 121 25.38 4.10 -4.60
N ALA A 122 25.01 5.01 -5.49
CA ALA A 122 25.28 6.44 -5.31
C ALA A 122 24.41 7.00 -4.18
N ILE A 123 23.11 6.66 -4.13
CA ILE A 123 22.19 7.11 -3.08
C ILE A 123 22.66 6.63 -1.71
N ALA A 124 23.07 5.38 -1.57
CA ALA A 124 23.55 4.81 -0.31
C ALA A 124 24.81 5.50 0.25
N ARG A 125 25.56 6.22 -0.57
CA ARG A 125 26.74 7.02 -0.15
C ARG A 125 26.41 8.46 0.23
N MET A 126 25.19 8.90 0.01
CA MET A 126 24.76 10.26 0.37
C MET A 126 24.60 10.39 1.89
N THR A 127 25.02 11.52 2.42
CA THR A 127 24.99 11.82 3.87
C THR A 127 23.97 12.90 4.24
N SER A 128 23.29 13.47 3.26
CA SER A 128 22.25 14.48 3.45
C SER A 128 20.89 13.93 3.06
N LEU A 129 19.92 14.06 3.95
CA LEU A 129 18.53 13.67 3.67
C LEU A 129 17.97 14.43 2.46
N GLU A 130 18.26 15.73 2.36
CA GLU A 130 17.82 16.56 1.24
C GLU A 130 18.37 16.05 -0.09
N ALA A 131 19.67 15.67 -0.14
CA ALA A 131 20.28 15.11 -1.34
C ALA A 131 19.64 13.76 -1.73
N VAL A 132 19.34 12.90 -0.76
CA VAL A 132 18.64 11.63 -0.99
C VAL A 132 17.23 11.87 -1.50
N GLU A 133 16.48 12.76 -0.87
CA GLU A 133 15.11 13.08 -1.31
C GLU A 133 15.10 13.75 -2.69
N GLU A 134 16.15 14.47 -3.07
CA GLU A 134 16.28 15.01 -4.43
C GLU A 134 16.58 13.90 -5.45
N ALA A 135 17.43 12.96 -5.11
CA ALA A 135 17.82 11.85 -6.00
C ALA A 135 16.70 10.82 -6.22
N VAL A 136 15.82 10.64 -5.21
CA VAL A 136 14.72 9.67 -5.28
C VAL A 136 13.57 10.21 -6.12
N PHE A 137 13.06 9.38 -7.02
CA PHE A 137 11.86 9.70 -7.79
C PHE A 137 10.62 9.77 -6.89
N THR A 138 9.84 10.83 -7.05
CA THR A 138 8.45 10.91 -6.58
C THR A 138 7.56 11.49 -7.69
N SER A 139 6.37 10.93 -7.84
CA SER A 139 5.39 11.40 -8.83
C SER A 139 5.09 12.89 -8.65
N LYS A 140 4.97 13.33 -7.41
CA LYS A 140 4.73 14.73 -7.07
C LYS A 140 5.82 15.67 -7.60
N LYS A 141 7.10 15.38 -7.38
CA LYS A 141 8.22 16.20 -7.87
C LYS A 141 8.24 16.24 -9.40
N PHE A 142 8.07 15.09 -10.03
CA PHE A 142 8.10 14.98 -11.47
C PHE A 142 7.06 15.87 -12.14
N PHE A 143 5.85 15.94 -11.59
CA PHE A 143 4.79 16.77 -12.16
C PHE A 143 4.88 18.24 -11.80
N THR A 144 5.38 18.60 -10.61
CA THR A 144 5.54 20.02 -10.25
C THR A 144 6.70 20.70 -10.97
N GLY A 145 7.73 19.93 -11.37
CA GLY A 145 8.90 20.45 -12.08
C GLY A 145 8.74 20.63 -13.58
N GLN A 146 7.72 20.00 -14.19
CA GLN A 146 7.55 19.99 -15.64
C GLN A 146 6.10 20.34 -16.03
N GLN A 147 5.74 21.61 -15.81
CA GLN A 147 4.44 22.09 -16.24
C GLN A 147 4.30 22.02 -17.77
N ASP A 148 3.21 21.42 -18.23
CA ASP A 148 2.50 21.47 -19.50
C ASP A 148 2.81 20.48 -20.64
N ASN A 149 4.02 20.00 -20.88
CA ASN A 149 4.26 19.16 -22.07
C ASN A 149 4.36 17.66 -21.77
N LEU A 150 4.91 17.26 -20.64
CA LEU A 150 5.10 15.85 -20.28
C LEU A 150 3.82 15.20 -19.76
N ALA A 151 3.00 15.92 -19.01
CA ALA A 151 1.70 15.41 -18.55
C ALA A 151 0.78 14.99 -19.71
N LYS A 152 0.85 15.70 -20.86
CA LYS A 152 0.13 15.33 -22.09
C LYS A 152 0.76 14.15 -22.81
N THR A 153 2.10 14.02 -22.78
CA THR A 153 2.84 12.93 -23.40
C THR A 153 2.73 11.62 -22.63
N TYR A 154 2.59 11.71 -21.29
CA TYR A 154 2.47 10.57 -20.39
C TYR A 154 1.06 10.43 -19.80
N ALA A 155 0.03 10.73 -20.59
CA ALA A 155 -1.40 10.52 -20.25
C ALA A 155 -1.78 9.09 -19.83
N GLY A 156 -0.82 8.27 -19.52
CA GLY A 156 -0.97 6.91 -19.08
C GLY A 156 -0.29 6.60 -17.75
N MET A 157 0.01 7.59 -16.91
CA MET A 157 0.47 7.32 -15.54
C MET A 157 -0.65 6.65 -14.73
N PHE A 158 -0.24 5.78 -13.83
CA PHE A 158 -1.20 5.17 -12.92
C PHE A 158 -1.74 6.25 -11.96
N PRO A 159 -3.04 6.24 -11.66
CA PRO A 159 -3.56 7.00 -10.54
C PRO A 159 -2.90 6.51 -9.24
N ASP A 160 -2.90 7.38 -8.23
CA ASP A 160 -2.31 7.04 -6.95
C ASP A 160 -3.01 5.82 -6.32
N PHE A 161 -2.20 4.88 -5.87
CA PHE A 161 -2.67 3.82 -4.99
C PHE A 161 -3.10 4.44 -3.66
N ARG A 162 -4.22 3.97 -3.14
CA ARG A 162 -4.77 4.42 -1.87
C ARG A 162 -5.55 3.29 -1.21
N LEU A 163 -5.83 3.44 0.05
CA LEU A 163 -6.78 2.56 0.72
C LEU A 163 -8.19 2.78 0.11
N PRO A 164 -8.99 1.72 -0.03
CA PRO A 164 -10.36 1.85 -0.46
C PRO A 164 -11.18 2.63 0.57
N SER A 165 -12.22 3.30 0.12
CA SER A 165 -13.26 3.77 1.03
C SER A 165 -14.07 2.59 1.56
N GLU A 166 -14.82 2.80 2.65
CA GLU A 166 -15.74 1.79 3.19
C GLU A 166 -16.74 1.31 2.11
N ASP A 167 -17.31 2.25 1.37
CA ASP A 167 -18.28 1.97 0.31
C ASP A 167 -17.66 1.17 -0.86
N GLU A 168 -16.41 1.48 -1.25
CA GLU A 168 -15.67 0.73 -2.27
C GLU A 168 -15.34 -0.69 -1.80
N TRP A 169 -14.93 -0.83 -0.55
CA TRP A 169 -14.61 -2.11 0.05
C TRP A 169 -15.86 -3.00 0.15
N GLU A 170 -16.97 -2.45 0.66
CA GLU A 170 -18.24 -3.17 0.71
C GLU A 170 -18.72 -3.56 -0.68
N PHE A 171 -18.63 -2.66 -1.66
CA PHE A 171 -19.01 -2.96 -3.04
C PHE A 171 -18.15 -4.10 -3.61
N ALA A 172 -16.85 -4.09 -3.41
CA ALA A 172 -15.95 -5.15 -3.89
C ALA A 172 -16.24 -6.50 -3.21
N ALA A 173 -16.50 -6.49 -1.90
CA ALA A 173 -16.78 -7.69 -1.12
C ALA A 173 -18.14 -8.32 -1.46
N TYR A 174 -19.17 -7.52 -1.64
CA TYR A 174 -20.55 -8.02 -1.75
C TYR A 174 -21.14 -7.96 -3.17
N ALA A 175 -20.84 -6.95 -3.95
CA ALA A 175 -21.52 -6.71 -5.23
C ALA A 175 -21.14 -7.72 -6.33
N ARG A 176 -19.94 -8.30 -6.27
CA ARG A 176 -19.48 -9.28 -7.28
C ARG A 176 -20.15 -10.67 -7.13
N LYS A 177 -20.77 -10.94 -5.98
CA LYS A 177 -21.47 -12.19 -5.67
C LYS A 177 -22.79 -11.91 -4.98
N SER A 178 -23.52 -10.92 -5.46
CA SER A 178 -24.64 -10.32 -4.74
C SER A 178 -25.81 -11.25 -4.42
N THR A 179 -25.90 -12.41 -5.07
CA THR A 179 -27.00 -13.33 -4.80
C THR A 179 -26.53 -14.79 -4.86
N ASP A 180 -26.93 -15.59 -3.87
CA ASP A 180 -26.98 -17.04 -4.03
C ASP A 180 -28.06 -17.43 -5.08
N ALA A 181 -28.17 -18.72 -5.37
CA ALA A 181 -29.18 -19.25 -6.32
C ALA A 181 -30.64 -18.89 -5.95
N GLU A 182 -30.85 -18.42 -4.71
CA GLU A 182 -32.14 -18.05 -4.15
C GLU A 182 -32.35 -16.54 -4.05
N GLY A 183 -31.41 -15.73 -4.54
CA GLY A 183 -31.50 -14.27 -4.53
C GLY A 183 -31.19 -13.60 -3.17
N LYS A 184 -30.61 -14.33 -2.22
CA LYS A 184 -30.19 -13.76 -0.94
C LYS A 184 -28.76 -13.21 -1.00
N ILE A 185 -28.56 -12.04 -0.39
CA ILE A 185 -27.23 -11.47 -0.19
C ILE A 185 -26.45 -12.39 0.76
N ARG A 186 -25.26 -12.83 0.35
CA ARG A 186 -24.40 -13.60 1.23
C ARG A 186 -23.95 -12.75 2.41
N ALA A 187 -23.98 -13.34 3.62
CA ALA A 187 -23.54 -12.67 4.84
C ALA A 187 -22.00 -12.52 4.93
N TYR A 188 -21.28 -13.27 4.08
CA TYR A 188 -19.81 -13.27 4.02
C TYR A 188 -19.35 -13.36 2.55
N PRO A 189 -18.24 -12.70 2.17
CA PRO A 189 -17.67 -12.77 0.83
C PRO A 189 -17.20 -14.16 0.44
#